data_c369df88e8fb30de16f293c333ee51d9
#
_entry.id   c369df88e8fb30de16f293c333ee51d9
#
_cell.length_a   1.000
_cell.length_b   1.000
_cell.length_c   1.000
_cell.angle_alpha   90.00
_cell.angle_beta   90.00
_cell.angle_gamma   90.00
#
_symmetry.space_group_name_H-M   'P 1'
#
loop_
_entity.id
_entity.type
_entity.pdbx_description
1 polymer ?
#
loop_
_entity_poly.entity_id
_entity_poly.type
_entity_poly.pdbx_seq_one_letter_code
_entity_poly.pdbx_strand_id
1 'polypeptide(L)'
;MKISEFIVVENNNFIALNKPSGLLSIPDREGKEVSLKILLKEKYGEIFTVHRLDRDTSGLIVFAKNEIAHKHLSLQFVPKDSFEEGKQTKKIYQGLVIGSPIEKKGSIAAPIAEHPGKNGTMIIHRNGKVSLTDYEVLEDFKIYSYLQFQIHTGRTHQIRVHMKDIGHPIVCDELYGDGKPVLVSSLKSKFKLSKDAEEEKPILGRLALHAFQLTFKDINGKLVELEAPLPKDMRATLQQLTKRKKGK
;
A
#
# COMPACT_ATOMS: atom_id res chain seq x y z
N MET A 1 18.97 -8.47 -5.81
CA MET A 1 17.59 -8.17 -6.27
C MET A 1 17.68 -7.50 -7.62
N LYS A 2 17.03 -8.02 -8.67
CA LYS A 2 17.08 -7.43 -10.01
C LYS A 2 15.89 -6.50 -10.22
N ILE A 3 16.12 -5.22 -10.45
CA ILE A 3 15.06 -4.20 -10.68
C ILE A 3 14.14 -4.61 -11.83
N SER A 4 14.67 -5.26 -12.87
CA SER A 4 13.90 -5.69 -14.04
C SER A 4 12.68 -6.55 -13.71
N GLU A 5 12.70 -7.26 -12.59
CA GLU A 5 11.60 -8.14 -12.13
C GLU A 5 10.40 -7.34 -11.60
N PHE A 6 10.60 -6.07 -11.27
CA PHE A 6 9.57 -5.19 -10.70
C PHE A 6 8.99 -4.19 -11.70
N ILE A 7 9.59 -4.06 -12.89
CA ILE A 7 9.14 -3.08 -13.89
C ILE A 7 7.76 -3.50 -14.43
N VAL A 8 6.79 -2.59 -14.30
CA VAL A 8 5.44 -2.73 -14.88
C VAL A 8 5.39 -2.08 -16.26
N VAL A 9 5.88 -0.83 -16.34
CA VAL A 9 5.96 -0.04 -17.57
C VAL A 9 7.19 0.86 -17.51
N GLU A 10 7.87 1.00 -18.64
CA GLU A 10 8.98 1.92 -18.80
C GLU A 10 8.90 2.63 -20.16
N ASN A 11 9.17 3.93 -20.18
CA ASN A 11 9.35 4.74 -21.38
C ASN A 11 10.44 5.81 -21.15
N ASN A 12 10.58 6.77 -22.06
CA ASN A 12 11.58 7.83 -21.95
C ASN A 12 11.31 8.83 -20.80
N ASN A 13 10.07 8.91 -20.31
CA ASN A 13 9.64 9.93 -19.36
C ASN A 13 9.48 9.41 -17.93
N PHE A 14 9.04 8.16 -17.77
CA PHE A 14 8.83 7.57 -16.46
C PHE A 14 9.07 6.07 -16.44
N ILE A 15 9.26 5.55 -15.25
CA ILE A 15 9.28 4.13 -14.95
C ILE A 15 8.29 3.85 -13.82
N ALA A 16 7.43 2.86 -14.02
CA ALA A 16 6.49 2.35 -13.04
C ALA A 16 6.92 0.96 -12.59
N LEU A 17 6.92 0.73 -11.28
CA LEU A 17 7.36 -0.53 -10.70
C LEU A 17 6.32 -1.07 -9.72
N ASN A 18 6.27 -2.39 -9.59
CA ASN A 18 5.58 -3.10 -8.53
C ASN A 18 6.58 -3.32 -7.37
N LYS A 19 6.67 -2.33 -6.46
CA LYS A 19 7.60 -2.35 -5.32
C LYS A 19 7.29 -3.53 -4.39
N PRO A 20 8.27 -4.37 -4.02
CA PRO A 20 8.06 -5.36 -2.96
C PRO A 20 7.87 -4.68 -1.61
N SER A 21 7.22 -5.37 -0.67
CA SER A 21 7.18 -4.98 0.74
C SER A 21 8.58 -5.09 1.36
N GLY A 22 8.87 -4.28 2.37
CA GLY A 22 10.15 -4.23 3.06
C GLY A 22 11.23 -3.38 2.40
N LEU A 23 11.02 -2.92 1.15
CA LEU A 23 11.95 -2.05 0.44
C LEU A 23 11.54 -0.58 0.57
N LEU A 24 12.49 0.29 0.94
CA LEU A 24 12.27 1.73 0.96
C LEU A 24 12.04 2.29 -0.46
N SER A 25 11.12 3.24 -0.62
CA SER A 25 10.91 3.97 -1.88
C SER A 25 12.05 4.93 -2.18
N ILE A 26 12.50 5.65 -1.14
CA ILE A 26 13.57 6.66 -1.16
C ILE A 26 14.51 6.39 0.02
N PRO A 27 15.76 6.88 -0.01
CA PRO A 27 16.67 6.72 1.11
C PRO A 27 16.05 7.24 2.41
N ASP A 28 16.38 6.57 3.51
CA ASP A 28 16.12 7.07 4.85
C ASP A 28 16.99 8.27 5.18
N ARG A 29 16.77 8.92 6.33
CA ARG A 29 17.54 10.11 6.74
C ARG A 29 19.01 9.83 6.94
N GLU A 30 19.35 8.58 7.32
CA GLU A 30 20.74 8.18 7.59
C GLU A 30 21.43 7.61 6.35
N GLY A 31 20.68 7.30 5.28
CA GLY A 31 21.21 6.75 4.03
C GLY A 31 21.77 5.33 4.15
N LYS A 32 21.46 4.64 5.23
CA LYS A 32 22.02 3.31 5.53
C LYS A 32 21.32 2.16 4.81
N GLU A 33 20.03 2.32 4.54
CA GLU A 33 19.23 1.26 3.91
C GLU A 33 19.13 1.47 2.39
N VAL A 34 19.18 0.34 1.68
CA VAL A 34 18.96 0.32 0.23
C VAL A 34 17.52 0.74 -0.08
N SER A 35 17.36 1.68 -0.99
CA SER A 35 16.05 2.12 -1.46
C SER A 35 15.89 1.90 -2.96
N LEU A 36 14.63 1.82 -3.40
CA LEU A 36 14.31 1.66 -4.82
C LEU A 36 14.90 2.79 -5.67
N LYS A 37 14.91 4.04 -5.15
CA LYS A 37 15.52 5.17 -5.83
C LYS A 37 17.03 4.98 -6.05
N ILE A 38 17.77 4.46 -5.07
CA ILE A 38 19.22 4.18 -5.21
C ILE A 38 19.43 3.14 -6.31
N LEU A 39 18.71 2.01 -6.26
CA LEU A 39 18.83 0.96 -7.26
C LEU A 39 18.49 1.43 -8.67
N LEU A 40 17.49 2.31 -8.80
CA LEU A 40 17.14 2.91 -10.09
C LEU A 40 18.23 3.87 -10.57
N LYS A 41 18.81 4.67 -9.67
CA LYS A 41 19.90 5.60 -10.01
C LYS A 41 21.15 4.87 -10.50
N GLU A 42 21.49 3.73 -9.93
CA GLU A 42 22.58 2.88 -10.40
C GLU A 42 22.40 2.39 -11.85
N LYS A 43 21.14 2.08 -12.21
CA LYS A 43 20.82 1.54 -13.54
C LYS A 43 20.56 2.61 -14.61
N TYR A 44 19.90 3.71 -14.24
CA TYR A 44 19.39 4.72 -15.18
C TYR A 44 20.06 6.07 -15.08
N GLY A 45 21.00 6.26 -14.14
CA GLY A 45 21.57 7.57 -13.85
C GLY A 45 20.60 8.42 -13.04
N GLU A 46 20.19 9.56 -13.58
CA GLU A 46 19.30 10.46 -12.85
C GLU A 46 17.86 9.97 -12.82
N ILE A 47 17.28 9.94 -11.62
CA ILE A 47 15.88 9.51 -11.36
C ILE A 47 15.23 10.41 -10.34
N PHE A 48 14.02 10.84 -10.62
CA PHE A 48 13.27 11.81 -9.83
C PHE A 48 12.10 11.15 -9.13
N THR A 49 11.94 11.45 -7.84
CA THR A 49 10.84 10.93 -7.01
C THR A 49 9.56 11.74 -7.28
N VAL A 50 8.50 11.08 -7.72
CA VAL A 50 7.18 11.67 -7.94
C VAL A 50 6.29 11.50 -6.70
N HIS A 51 6.28 10.30 -6.14
CA HIS A 51 5.59 9.97 -4.90
C HIS A 51 6.32 8.83 -4.17
N ARG A 52 5.82 8.46 -3.01
CA ARG A 52 6.39 7.37 -2.22
C ARG A 52 5.32 6.42 -1.70
N LEU A 53 5.71 5.17 -1.49
CA LEU A 53 5.00 4.19 -0.68
C LEU A 53 5.77 3.99 0.63
N ASP A 54 5.06 3.59 1.67
CA ASP A 54 5.70 3.16 2.91
C ASP A 54 6.59 1.93 2.66
N ARG A 55 7.57 1.69 3.52
CA ARG A 55 8.50 0.55 3.43
C ARG A 55 7.75 -0.77 3.21
N ASP A 56 6.76 -1.05 4.05
CA ASP A 56 6.06 -2.34 4.08
C ASP A 56 4.86 -2.41 3.14
N THR A 57 4.42 -1.29 2.57
CA THR A 57 3.42 -1.26 1.51
C THR A 57 4.04 -1.71 0.20
N SER A 58 3.46 -2.74 -0.42
CA SER A 58 3.84 -3.19 -1.77
C SER A 58 3.02 -2.50 -2.85
N GLY A 59 3.43 -2.62 -4.13
CA GLY A 59 2.63 -2.20 -5.28
C GLY A 59 3.19 -1.04 -6.09
N LEU A 60 2.32 -0.41 -6.85
CA LEU A 60 2.68 0.59 -7.85
C LEU A 60 3.34 1.82 -7.28
N ILE A 61 4.51 2.13 -7.83
CA ILE A 61 5.24 3.38 -7.62
C ILE A 61 5.82 3.87 -8.94
N VAL A 62 5.79 5.19 -9.14
CA VAL A 62 6.28 5.85 -10.38
C VAL A 62 7.43 6.77 -10.03
N PHE A 63 8.48 6.72 -10.87
CA PHE A 63 9.59 7.67 -10.87
C PHE A 63 9.68 8.34 -12.24
N ALA A 64 10.03 9.61 -12.28
CA ALA A 64 10.31 10.30 -13.53
C ALA A 64 11.78 10.08 -13.94
N LYS A 65 12.04 9.99 -15.25
CA LYS A 65 13.37 9.75 -15.84
C LYS A 65 14.03 11.03 -16.38
N ASN A 66 13.33 12.15 -16.34
CA ASN A 66 13.84 13.48 -16.72
C ASN A 66 13.09 14.59 -15.97
N GLU A 67 13.65 15.80 -15.96
CA GLU A 67 13.09 16.95 -15.24
C GLU A 67 11.71 17.39 -15.75
N ILE A 68 11.47 17.32 -17.05
CA ILE A 68 10.17 17.71 -17.67
C ILE A 68 9.08 16.82 -17.13
N ALA A 69 9.30 15.51 -17.18
CA ALA A 69 8.35 14.52 -16.63
C ALA A 69 8.22 14.66 -15.11
N HIS A 70 9.31 14.93 -14.38
CA HIS A 70 9.28 15.16 -12.95
C HIS A 70 8.37 16.34 -12.58
N LYS A 71 8.57 17.49 -13.22
CA LYS A 71 7.74 18.70 -12.99
C LYS A 71 6.27 18.41 -13.28
N HIS A 72 5.98 17.81 -14.44
CA HIS A 72 4.60 17.49 -14.87
C HIS A 72 3.91 16.49 -13.91
N LEU A 73 4.57 15.39 -13.58
CA LEU A 73 3.99 14.36 -12.72
C LEU A 73 3.87 14.84 -11.27
N SER A 74 4.87 15.53 -10.73
CA SER A 74 4.85 16.02 -9.34
C SER A 74 3.62 16.90 -9.08
N LEU A 75 3.22 17.76 -10.03
CA LEU A 75 2.02 18.60 -9.89
C LEU A 75 0.73 17.79 -9.73
N GLN A 76 0.67 16.58 -10.27
CA GLN A 76 -0.49 15.71 -10.17
C GLN A 76 -0.50 14.90 -8.86
N PHE A 77 0.69 14.61 -8.28
CA PHE A 77 0.85 13.79 -7.09
C PHE A 77 0.90 14.59 -5.78
N VAL A 78 1.06 15.92 -5.84
CA VAL A 78 1.04 16.77 -4.64
C VAL A 78 -0.34 16.68 -3.99
N PRO A 79 -0.41 16.35 -2.69
CA PRO A 79 -1.66 16.40 -1.95
C PRO A 79 -2.17 17.84 -1.92
N LYS A 80 -3.31 18.10 -2.51
CA LYS A 80 -3.99 19.39 -2.40
C LYS A 80 -4.80 19.42 -1.11
N ASP A 81 -4.89 20.61 -0.51
CA ASP A 81 -5.72 20.81 0.69
C ASP A 81 -7.20 21.00 0.31
N SER A 82 -7.52 21.06 -1.00
CA SER A 82 -8.87 21.09 -1.56
C SER A 82 -9.10 19.91 -2.49
N PHE A 83 -10.27 19.28 -2.37
CA PHE A 83 -10.69 18.17 -3.22
C PHE A 83 -11.29 18.72 -4.53
N GLU A 84 -10.45 18.91 -5.54
CA GLU A 84 -10.92 19.24 -6.90
C GLU A 84 -11.14 17.94 -7.69
N GLU A 85 -12.39 17.64 -8.02
CA GLU A 85 -12.71 16.50 -8.91
C GLU A 85 -12.04 16.69 -10.29
N GLY A 86 -11.50 15.59 -10.81
CA GLY A 86 -10.98 15.49 -12.18
C GLY A 86 -9.54 15.92 -12.42
N LYS A 87 -8.83 16.48 -11.41
CA LYS A 87 -7.43 16.94 -11.59
C LYS A 87 -6.37 16.09 -10.89
N GLN A 88 -6.78 15.09 -10.15
CA GLN A 88 -5.86 14.28 -9.33
C GLN A 88 -5.58 12.91 -9.95
N THR A 89 -4.40 12.39 -9.59
CA THR A 89 -4.11 10.97 -9.79
C THR A 89 -5.11 10.13 -9.00
N LYS A 90 -5.65 9.08 -9.63
CA LYS A 90 -6.45 8.09 -8.91
C LYS A 90 -5.51 7.03 -8.34
N LYS A 91 -5.55 6.83 -7.03
CA LYS A 91 -4.71 5.89 -6.28
C LYS A 91 -5.60 4.88 -5.57
N ILE A 92 -5.59 3.65 -6.08
CA ILE A 92 -6.36 2.55 -5.51
C ILE A 92 -5.41 1.57 -4.83
N TYR A 93 -5.76 1.24 -3.59
CA TYR A 93 -5.07 0.22 -2.81
C TYR A 93 -6.01 -0.94 -2.53
N GLN A 94 -5.45 -2.10 -2.30
CA GLN A 94 -6.19 -3.26 -1.80
C GLN A 94 -5.49 -3.81 -0.57
N GLY A 95 -6.28 -4.30 0.40
CA GLY A 95 -5.72 -4.79 1.66
C GLY A 95 -6.68 -5.67 2.42
N LEU A 96 -6.13 -6.37 3.42
CA LEU A 96 -6.89 -7.11 4.42
C LEU A 96 -6.93 -6.31 5.71
N VAL A 97 -8.09 -6.19 6.31
CA VAL A 97 -8.30 -5.59 7.64
C VAL A 97 -8.78 -6.63 8.64
N ILE A 98 -8.54 -6.38 9.92
CA ILE A 98 -9.03 -7.23 11.01
C ILE A 98 -10.53 -6.97 11.20
N GLY A 99 -11.31 -8.05 11.29
CA GLY A 99 -12.74 -8.01 11.53
C GLY A 99 -13.55 -7.67 10.27
N SER A 100 -14.80 -7.22 10.50
CA SER A 100 -15.81 -6.98 9.48
C SER A 100 -16.42 -5.60 9.68
N PRO A 101 -16.07 -4.59 8.87
CA PRO A 101 -16.74 -3.29 8.92
C PRO A 101 -18.25 -3.44 8.72
N ILE A 102 -19.02 -2.71 9.53
CA ILE A 102 -20.49 -2.73 9.46
C ILE A 102 -20.93 -2.17 8.10
N GLU A 103 -20.42 -0.98 7.79
CA GLU A 103 -20.68 -0.34 6.50
C GLU A 103 -19.78 -0.96 5.42
N LYS A 104 -20.40 -1.38 4.31
CA LYS A 104 -19.68 -2.00 3.19
C LYS A 104 -18.94 -0.99 2.31
N LYS A 105 -19.30 0.28 2.41
CA LYS A 105 -18.62 1.41 1.79
C LYS A 105 -18.66 2.59 2.75
N GLY A 106 -17.59 3.37 2.75
CA GLY A 106 -17.52 4.55 3.59
C GLY A 106 -16.37 5.48 3.21
N SER A 107 -16.43 6.69 3.77
CA SER A 107 -15.38 7.71 3.63
C SER A 107 -14.90 8.12 5.01
N ILE A 108 -13.57 8.13 5.21
CA ILE A 108 -12.93 8.54 6.45
C ILE A 108 -12.24 9.87 6.18
N ALA A 109 -12.88 10.96 6.66
CA ALA A 109 -12.38 12.33 6.56
C ALA A 109 -11.82 12.75 7.93
N ALA A 110 -10.62 12.30 8.28
CA ALA A 110 -10.01 12.53 9.58
C ALA A 110 -8.58 13.07 9.43
N PRO A 111 -8.25 14.25 10.01
CA PRO A 111 -6.93 14.86 9.86
C PRO A 111 -5.84 14.04 10.53
N ILE A 112 -4.68 13.91 9.88
CA ILE A 112 -3.54 13.11 10.34
C ILE A 112 -2.37 14.00 10.74
N ALA A 113 -1.82 13.76 11.94
CA ALA A 113 -0.61 14.39 12.45
C ALA A 113 0.43 13.35 12.86
N GLU A 114 1.67 13.78 13.03
CA GLU A 114 2.71 12.96 13.64
C GLU A 114 2.44 12.81 15.14
N HIS A 115 2.68 11.62 15.67
CA HIS A 115 2.48 11.33 17.09
C HIS A 115 3.57 12.05 17.93
N PRO A 116 3.24 12.88 18.92
CA PRO A 116 4.22 13.71 19.62
C PRO A 116 5.27 12.92 20.42
N GLY A 117 4.97 11.70 20.81
CA GLY A 117 5.86 10.86 21.64
C GLY A 117 6.36 9.58 20.97
N LYS A 118 6.01 9.34 19.68
CA LYS A 118 6.42 8.12 18.97
C LYS A 118 6.84 8.46 17.54
N ASN A 119 8.13 8.69 17.35
CA ASN A 119 8.69 9.01 16.04
C ASN A 119 8.24 8.01 14.97
N GLY A 120 7.93 8.52 13.77
CA GLY A 120 7.50 7.71 12.64
C GLY A 120 6.06 7.15 12.75
N THR A 121 5.33 7.44 13.82
CA THR A 121 3.94 7.05 14.01
C THR A 121 3.01 8.23 13.77
N MET A 122 1.87 7.97 13.11
CA MET A 122 0.85 8.98 12.83
C MET A 122 -0.39 8.75 13.68
N ILE A 123 -1.14 9.81 13.94
CA ILE A 123 -2.40 9.78 14.71
C ILE A 123 -3.46 10.64 14.03
N ILE A 124 -4.74 10.35 14.33
CA ILE A 124 -5.82 11.28 14.07
C ILE A 124 -5.75 12.42 15.09
N HIS A 125 -5.69 13.65 14.62
CA HIS A 125 -5.61 14.82 15.48
C HIS A 125 -6.21 16.05 14.79
N ARG A 126 -6.99 16.86 15.51
CA ARG A 126 -7.71 18.05 14.98
C ARG A 126 -6.82 19.07 14.26
N ASN A 127 -5.56 19.19 14.67
CA ASN A 127 -4.56 20.08 14.06
C ASN A 127 -3.71 19.36 13.01
N GLY A 128 -4.10 18.14 12.60
CA GLY A 128 -3.43 17.37 11.57
C GLY A 128 -3.71 17.91 10.16
N LYS A 129 -3.03 17.33 9.18
CA LYS A 129 -3.25 17.64 7.77
C LYS A 129 -4.52 16.95 7.28
N VAL A 130 -5.34 17.68 6.52
CA VAL A 130 -6.55 17.14 5.88
C VAL A 130 -6.23 15.85 5.15
N SER A 131 -7.04 14.83 5.42
CA SER A 131 -6.87 13.48 4.87
C SER A 131 -8.23 12.86 4.56
N LEU A 132 -8.37 12.20 3.41
CA LEU A 132 -9.59 11.55 2.96
C LEU A 132 -9.27 10.21 2.34
N THR A 133 -9.91 9.16 2.85
CA THR A 133 -9.84 7.78 2.35
C THR A 133 -11.23 7.22 2.18
N ASP A 134 -11.57 6.81 0.96
CA ASP A 134 -12.76 6.00 0.72
C ASP A 134 -12.39 4.54 0.80
N TYR A 135 -13.33 3.71 1.29
CA TYR A 135 -13.17 2.26 1.31
C TYR A 135 -14.41 1.54 0.83
N GLU A 136 -14.19 0.36 0.26
CA GLU A 136 -15.23 -0.59 -0.13
C GLU A 136 -14.82 -1.99 0.29
N VAL A 137 -15.72 -2.71 0.99
CA VAL A 137 -15.53 -4.11 1.34
C VAL A 137 -15.84 -4.98 0.12
N LEU A 138 -14.80 -5.54 -0.47
CA LEU A 138 -14.91 -6.44 -1.63
C LEU A 138 -15.37 -7.83 -1.20
N GLU A 139 -14.84 -8.32 -0.06
CA GLU A 139 -15.23 -9.61 0.50
C GLU A 139 -15.06 -9.65 2.02
N ASP A 140 -16.08 -10.18 2.71
CA ASP A 140 -16.13 -10.33 4.17
C ASP A 140 -15.97 -11.81 4.55
N PHE A 141 -14.93 -12.11 5.34
CA PHE A 141 -14.61 -13.44 5.87
C PHE A 141 -14.85 -13.55 7.40
N LYS A 142 -15.47 -12.54 8.01
CA LYS A 142 -15.76 -12.39 9.45
C LYS A 142 -14.51 -12.02 10.28
N ILE A 143 -13.49 -12.88 10.27
CA ILE A 143 -12.22 -12.62 10.99
C ILE A 143 -11.37 -11.56 10.33
N TYR A 144 -11.42 -11.49 9.02
CA TYR A 144 -10.79 -10.49 8.16
C TYR A 144 -11.77 -10.05 7.08
N SER A 145 -11.58 -8.84 6.56
CA SER A 145 -12.27 -8.37 5.36
C SER A 145 -11.25 -7.93 4.32
N TYR A 146 -11.54 -8.20 3.05
CA TYR A 146 -10.77 -7.73 1.92
C TYR A 146 -11.38 -6.45 1.38
N LEU A 147 -10.62 -5.37 1.38
CA LEU A 147 -11.07 -4.03 1.03
C LEU A 147 -10.30 -3.44 -0.15
N GLN A 148 -10.99 -2.59 -0.87
CA GLN A 148 -10.40 -1.60 -1.76
C GLN A 148 -10.46 -0.23 -1.09
N PHE A 149 -9.38 0.54 -1.26
CA PHE A 149 -9.26 1.91 -0.75
C PHE A 149 -8.95 2.86 -1.90
N GLN A 150 -9.60 4.03 -1.94
CA GLN A 150 -9.19 5.16 -2.76
C GLN A 150 -8.70 6.27 -1.84
N ILE A 151 -7.46 6.72 -2.03
CA ILE A 151 -6.96 7.86 -1.28
C ILE A 151 -7.01 9.12 -2.13
N HIS A 152 -7.58 10.19 -1.56
CA HIS A 152 -7.65 11.52 -2.20
C HIS A 152 -6.50 12.43 -1.78
N THR A 153 -5.86 12.09 -0.68
CA THR A 153 -4.64 12.71 -0.17
C THR A 153 -3.56 11.63 -0.02
N GLY A 154 -2.31 12.02 0.24
CA GLY A 154 -1.19 11.08 0.35
C GLY A 154 -0.39 11.33 1.64
N ARG A 155 -1.05 11.28 2.82
CA ARG A 155 -0.36 11.45 4.10
C ARG A 155 0.34 10.16 4.51
N THR A 156 1.41 10.29 5.27
CA THR A 156 2.16 9.14 5.81
C THR A 156 1.20 8.22 6.57
N HIS A 157 1.27 6.91 6.30
CA HIS A 157 0.46 5.86 6.92
C HIS A 157 -1.07 6.07 6.84
N GLN A 158 -1.56 6.87 5.90
CA GLN A 158 -2.96 7.35 5.88
C GLN A 158 -3.99 6.22 6.00
N ILE A 159 -3.97 5.22 5.13
CA ILE A 159 -4.93 4.10 5.17
C ILE A 159 -4.82 3.34 6.50
N ARG A 160 -3.60 3.12 6.97
CA ARG A 160 -3.30 2.38 8.20
C ARG A 160 -3.91 3.06 9.43
N VAL A 161 -3.71 4.38 9.54
CA VAL A 161 -4.24 5.20 10.65
C VAL A 161 -5.75 5.30 10.58
N HIS A 162 -6.33 5.57 9.40
CA HIS A 162 -7.77 5.66 9.20
C HIS A 162 -8.47 4.34 9.54
N MET A 163 -7.94 3.22 9.08
CA MET A 163 -8.55 1.91 9.36
C MET A 163 -8.42 1.50 10.83
N LYS A 164 -7.32 1.88 11.50
CA LYS A 164 -7.20 1.74 12.95
C LYS A 164 -8.25 2.57 13.69
N ASP A 165 -8.46 3.83 13.28
CA ASP A 165 -9.38 4.77 13.92
C ASP A 165 -10.81 4.25 13.92
N ILE A 166 -11.25 3.60 12.85
CA ILE A 166 -12.58 2.96 12.76
C ILE A 166 -12.62 1.53 13.33
N GLY A 167 -11.56 1.07 14.03
CA GLY A 167 -11.53 -0.24 14.71
C GLY A 167 -11.16 -1.44 13.83
N HIS A 168 -10.73 -1.22 12.59
CA HIS A 168 -10.38 -2.26 11.62
C HIS A 168 -8.95 -2.12 11.08
N PRO A 169 -7.90 -2.25 11.92
CA PRO A 169 -6.52 -2.08 11.48
C PRO A 169 -6.16 -3.07 10.37
N ILE A 170 -5.15 -2.71 9.56
CA ILE A 170 -4.62 -3.58 8.51
C ILE A 170 -4.00 -4.83 9.15
N VAL A 171 -4.23 -5.98 8.55
CA VAL A 171 -3.66 -7.27 8.99
C VAL A 171 -2.14 -7.24 8.92
N CYS A 172 -1.47 -7.78 9.94
CA CYS A 172 -0.02 -7.77 10.12
C CYS A 172 0.60 -6.35 10.21
N ASP A 173 -0.16 -5.35 10.64
CA ASP A 173 0.38 -4.02 10.90
C ASP A 173 0.98 -3.94 12.30
N GLU A 174 2.30 -3.84 12.40
CA GLU A 174 3.04 -3.77 13.67
C GLU A 174 2.86 -2.44 14.41
N LEU A 175 2.56 -1.34 13.68
CA LEU A 175 2.43 -0.01 14.29
C LEU A 175 1.01 0.31 14.72
N TYR A 176 0.02 -0.16 13.96
CA TYR A 176 -1.39 0.24 14.14
C TYR A 176 -2.33 -0.93 14.42
N GLY A 177 -1.89 -2.18 14.23
CA GLY A 177 -2.62 -3.40 14.49
C GLY A 177 -2.00 -4.24 15.61
N ASP A 178 -2.20 -5.54 15.52
CA ASP A 178 -1.63 -6.53 16.47
C ASP A 178 -0.28 -7.11 16.00
N GLY A 179 0.17 -6.78 14.79
CA GLY A 179 1.42 -7.25 14.19
C GLY A 179 1.48 -8.77 13.94
N LYS A 180 0.40 -9.51 14.24
CA LYS A 180 0.43 -10.97 14.18
C LYS A 180 0.42 -11.48 12.74
N PRO A 181 1.31 -12.42 12.40
CA PRO A 181 1.28 -13.08 11.10
C PRO A 181 0.06 -13.97 10.96
N VAL A 182 -0.42 -14.13 9.73
CA VAL A 182 -1.49 -15.08 9.42
C VAL A 182 -0.90 -16.46 9.16
N LEU A 183 -1.31 -17.44 9.96
CA LEU A 183 -0.93 -18.84 9.83
C LEU A 183 -2.04 -19.64 9.14
N VAL A 184 -1.67 -20.68 8.37
CA VAL A 184 -2.67 -21.56 7.75
C VAL A 184 -3.47 -22.31 8.83
N SER A 185 -2.83 -22.69 9.95
CA SER A 185 -3.48 -23.30 11.12
C SER A 185 -4.59 -22.43 11.71
N SER A 186 -4.46 -21.10 11.68
CA SER A 186 -5.51 -20.19 12.14
C SER A 186 -6.70 -20.12 11.20
N LEU A 187 -6.53 -20.55 9.95
CA LEU A 187 -7.56 -20.54 8.92
C LEU A 187 -8.23 -21.89 8.67
N LYS A 188 -7.57 -23.01 9.01
CA LYS A 188 -8.04 -24.37 8.76
C LYS A 188 -8.24 -25.14 10.06
N SER A 189 -9.40 -25.76 10.25
CA SER A 189 -9.71 -26.59 11.40
C SER A 189 -8.90 -27.90 11.48
N LYS A 190 -8.43 -28.41 10.35
CA LYS A 190 -7.61 -29.63 10.24
C LYS A 190 -6.28 -29.30 9.56
N PHE A 191 -5.43 -28.55 10.25
CA PHE A 191 -4.07 -28.29 9.80
C PHE A 191 -3.12 -29.33 10.39
N LYS A 192 -2.23 -29.86 9.55
CA LYS A 192 -1.10 -30.69 10.00
C LYS A 192 0.17 -30.07 9.47
N LEU A 193 1.13 -29.84 10.37
CA LEU A 193 2.45 -29.40 10.00
C LEU A 193 3.13 -30.51 9.15
N SER A 194 3.95 -30.13 8.17
CA SER A 194 4.78 -31.09 7.43
C SER A 194 5.71 -31.81 8.41
N LYS A 195 5.96 -33.13 8.17
CA LYS A 195 6.79 -33.96 9.05
C LYS A 195 8.21 -33.40 9.25
N ASP A 196 8.70 -32.67 8.25
CA ASP A 196 10.07 -32.11 8.23
C ASP A 196 10.13 -30.65 8.63
N ALA A 197 9.00 -30.02 9.04
CA ALA A 197 8.95 -28.63 9.45
C ALA A 197 8.95 -28.51 10.98
N GLU A 198 9.93 -27.81 11.53
CA GLU A 198 10.01 -27.50 12.95
C GLU A 198 8.92 -26.50 13.39
N GLU A 199 8.62 -25.52 12.52
CA GLU A 199 7.62 -24.48 12.78
C GLU A 199 6.76 -24.20 11.54
N GLU A 200 5.54 -23.69 11.77
CA GLU A 200 4.66 -23.24 10.71
C GLU A 200 5.12 -21.89 10.16
N LYS A 201 5.39 -21.83 8.85
CA LYS A 201 5.68 -20.57 8.17
C LYS A 201 4.38 -19.79 7.91
N PRO A 202 4.35 -18.48 8.20
CA PRO A 202 3.21 -17.64 7.90
C PRO A 202 2.84 -17.66 6.41
N ILE A 203 1.55 -17.76 6.11
CA ILE A 203 1.05 -17.54 4.76
C ILE A 203 1.09 -16.05 4.39
N LEU A 204 0.96 -15.16 5.41
CA LEU A 204 1.15 -13.73 5.31
C LEU A 204 1.82 -13.24 6.59
N GLY A 205 3.04 -12.72 6.49
CA GLY A 205 3.85 -12.25 7.61
C GLY A 205 4.29 -10.79 7.48
N ARG A 206 3.58 -9.99 6.69
CA ARG A 206 3.87 -8.58 6.44
C ARG A 206 2.59 -7.78 6.29
N LEU A 207 2.70 -6.46 6.38
CA LEU A 207 1.57 -5.53 6.17
C LEU A 207 0.74 -5.93 4.94
N ALA A 208 -0.55 -6.21 5.15
CA ALA A 208 -1.50 -6.65 4.13
C ALA A 208 -2.06 -5.47 3.33
N LEU A 209 -1.19 -4.58 2.81
CA LEU A 209 -1.56 -3.41 2.03
C LEU A 209 -0.76 -3.35 0.74
N HIS A 210 -1.46 -3.11 -0.38
CA HIS A 210 -0.90 -3.12 -1.72
C HIS A 210 -1.45 -1.96 -2.56
N ALA A 211 -0.58 -1.14 -3.14
CA ALA A 211 -0.93 -0.11 -4.12
C ALA A 211 -1.27 -0.79 -5.46
N PHE A 212 -2.57 -1.04 -5.67
CA PHE A 212 -3.07 -1.90 -6.74
C PHE A 212 -3.16 -1.20 -8.09
N GLN A 213 -3.78 0.00 -8.13
CA GLN A 213 -4.01 0.73 -9.37
C GLN A 213 -3.60 2.19 -9.23
N LEU A 214 -3.05 2.73 -10.28
CA LEU A 214 -2.62 4.12 -10.36
C LEU A 214 -3.01 4.71 -11.72
N THR A 215 -3.72 5.85 -11.71
CA THR A 215 -4.11 6.57 -12.91
C THR A 215 -3.55 7.99 -12.86
N PHE A 216 -2.91 8.45 -13.93
CA PHE A 216 -2.34 9.79 -14.07
C PHE A 216 -2.26 10.18 -15.56
N LYS A 217 -1.96 11.46 -15.85
CA LYS A 217 -1.71 11.92 -17.22
C LYS A 217 -0.20 11.98 -17.50
N ASP A 218 0.22 11.46 -18.64
CA ASP A 218 1.60 11.62 -19.13
C ASP A 218 1.88 13.06 -19.57
N ILE A 219 3.12 13.36 -19.99
CA ILE A 219 3.53 14.70 -20.43
C ILE A 219 2.76 15.21 -21.66
N ASN A 220 2.11 14.32 -22.42
CA ASN A 220 1.29 14.63 -23.58
C ASN A 220 -0.21 14.78 -23.23
N GLY A 221 -0.55 14.67 -21.93
CA GLY A 221 -1.92 14.70 -21.45
C GLY A 221 -2.71 13.40 -21.64
N LYS A 222 -2.08 12.32 -22.15
CA LYS A 222 -2.70 11.02 -22.32
C LYS A 222 -2.88 10.34 -20.95
N LEU A 223 -4.08 9.79 -20.75
CA LEU A 223 -4.38 9.03 -19.53
C LEU A 223 -3.57 7.71 -19.53
N VAL A 224 -2.88 7.48 -18.44
CA VAL A 224 -2.12 6.26 -18.16
C VAL A 224 -2.78 5.55 -17.00
N GLU A 225 -3.23 4.34 -17.20
CA GLU A 225 -3.80 3.45 -16.18
C GLU A 225 -2.89 2.25 -16.00
N LEU A 226 -2.44 2.03 -14.77
CA LEU A 226 -1.52 0.96 -14.42
C LEU A 226 -2.11 0.11 -13.31
N GLU A 227 -1.87 -1.19 -13.37
CA GLU A 227 -2.22 -2.14 -12.33
C GLU A 227 -1.01 -2.99 -11.94
N ALA A 228 -0.87 -3.30 -10.66
CA ALA A 228 0.07 -4.29 -10.16
C ALA A 228 -0.71 -5.47 -9.59
N PRO A 229 -0.42 -6.71 -10.00
CA PRO A 229 -1.10 -7.87 -9.46
C PRO A 229 -0.80 -8.02 -7.96
N LEU A 230 -1.80 -8.44 -7.18
CA LEU A 230 -1.61 -8.74 -5.77
C LEU A 230 -0.43 -9.71 -5.58
N PRO A 231 0.40 -9.50 -4.55
CA PRO A 231 1.49 -10.41 -4.22
C PRO A 231 1.01 -11.83 -3.89
N LYS A 232 1.89 -12.79 -4.10
CA LYS A 232 1.57 -14.23 -3.95
C LYS A 232 1.01 -14.56 -2.57
N ASP A 233 1.59 -14.01 -1.50
CA ASP A 233 1.17 -14.20 -0.11
C ASP A 233 -0.25 -13.68 0.14
N MET A 234 -0.60 -12.47 -0.32
CA MET A 234 -1.95 -11.95 -0.21
C MET A 234 -2.96 -12.78 -1.01
N ARG A 235 -2.63 -13.18 -2.25
CA ARG A 235 -3.48 -14.06 -3.06
C ARG A 235 -3.71 -15.42 -2.38
N ALA A 236 -2.65 -16.02 -1.85
CA ALA A 236 -2.74 -17.30 -1.15
C ALA A 236 -3.62 -17.18 0.11
N THR A 237 -3.49 -16.10 0.87
CA THR A 237 -4.33 -15.83 2.05
C THR A 237 -5.80 -15.68 1.66
N LEU A 238 -6.12 -14.89 0.63
CA LEU A 238 -7.48 -14.75 0.12
C LEU A 238 -8.08 -16.10 -0.32
N GLN A 239 -7.30 -16.92 -1.03
CA GLN A 239 -7.74 -18.26 -1.43
C GLN A 239 -8.08 -19.15 -0.23
N GLN A 240 -7.29 -19.12 0.85
CA GLN A 240 -7.59 -19.90 2.07
C GLN A 240 -8.82 -19.37 2.79
N LEU A 241 -8.98 -18.05 2.87
CA LEU A 241 -10.17 -17.41 3.47
C LEU A 241 -11.45 -17.78 2.70
N THR A 242 -11.41 -17.73 1.36
CA THR A 242 -12.53 -18.13 0.49
C THR A 242 -12.89 -19.61 0.67
N LYS A 243 -11.91 -20.51 0.76
CA LYS A 243 -12.13 -21.94 1.04
C LYS A 243 -12.78 -22.15 2.41
N ARG A 244 -12.31 -21.44 3.45
CA ARG A 244 -12.90 -21.49 4.79
C ARG A 244 -14.37 -21.03 4.80
N LYS A 245 -14.70 -19.98 4.03
CA LYS A 245 -16.07 -19.44 3.92
C LYS A 245 -17.02 -20.42 3.25
N LYS A 246 -16.55 -21.15 2.23
CA LYS A 246 -17.34 -22.17 1.50
C LYS A 246 -17.49 -23.49 2.25
N GLY A 247 -16.62 -23.79 3.19
CA GLY A 247 -16.63 -25.04 3.96
C GLY A 247 -17.39 -24.94 5.28
N LYS A 248 -18.04 -23.82 5.54
CA LYS A 248 -18.99 -23.58 6.63
C LYS A 248 -20.41 -23.53 6.06
#